data_ec6532bcd7b4408ebf3f8b3187031648
#
_entry.id   ec6532bcd7b4408ebf3f8b3187031648
#
_cell.length_a   1.000
_cell.length_b   1.000
_cell.length_c   1.000
_cell.angle_alpha   90.00
_cell.angle_beta   90.00
_cell.angle_gamma   90.00
#
_symmetry.space_group_name_H-M   'P 1'
#
loop_
_entity.id
_entity.type
_entity.pdbx_description
1 polymer ?
#
loop_
_entity_poly.entity_id
_entity_poly.type
_entity_poly.pdbx_seq_one_letter_code
_entity_poly.pdbx_strand_id
1 'polypeptide(L)'
;GEATEHPSDLTKVPGRLIERRMVRVFSFRTFLTEECFEMVHYAEPGKKPKWGYFPSEGHPEVVTSFEGTRATPEFLQAIAYEVYVKNVTFGLLHQWLTDMGMTISKNTLHNWLKKGKKYLDELVCVLKSIALEKDSIVNCDETWCKVRKYDHYKKCYIGVLVNKARKTAIFFYENGSCGRDVLTDFLGDAELKSIMSDGYNAYVFIGNELKSARFKDTVHQVCMSHAKNKFVKASNQGGEPTAERFSEILKEFFMR
;
A
#
# COMPACT_ATOMS: atom_id res chain seq x y z
N GLY A 1 16.60 -17.29 19.89
CA GLY A 1 17.98 -17.47 19.43
C GLY A 1 18.88 -16.48 20.13
N GLU A 2 20.14 -16.80 20.28
CA GLU A 2 21.12 -15.84 20.81
C GLU A 2 21.34 -14.74 19.77
N ALA A 3 21.46 -13.49 20.25
CA ALA A 3 21.78 -12.35 19.38
C ALA A 3 23.24 -12.44 18.92
N THR A 4 23.49 -12.23 17.65
CA THR A 4 24.86 -12.12 17.13
C THR A 4 25.35 -10.71 17.40
N GLU A 5 26.48 -10.60 18.13
CA GLU A 5 27.09 -9.32 18.49
C GLU A 5 28.20 -8.93 17.51
N HIS A 6 28.21 -7.67 17.10
CA HIS A 6 29.22 -7.09 16.21
C HIS A 6 29.89 -5.92 16.92
N PRO A 7 31.07 -6.13 17.53
CA PRO A 7 31.82 -5.06 18.18
C PRO A 7 32.41 -4.07 17.17
N SER A 8 32.56 -2.80 17.59
CA SER A 8 33.23 -1.79 16.78
C SER A 8 34.74 -1.87 16.97
N ASP A 9 35.50 -1.76 15.87
CA ASP A 9 36.94 -1.56 15.89
C ASP A 9 37.26 -0.10 16.23
N LEU A 10 37.66 0.15 17.48
CA LEU A 10 37.92 1.49 17.98
C LEU A 10 39.14 2.15 17.33
N THR A 11 40.00 1.39 16.67
CA THR A 11 41.16 1.94 15.95
C THR A 11 40.78 2.69 14.68
N LYS A 12 39.61 2.38 14.14
CA LYS A 12 39.04 3.01 12.95
C LYS A 12 38.21 4.26 13.23
N VAL A 13 38.05 4.62 14.52
CA VAL A 13 37.24 5.80 14.90
C VAL A 13 38.01 7.08 14.57
N PRO A 14 37.49 7.97 13.68
CA PRO A 14 38.19 9.17 13.26
C PRO A 14 37.99 10.31 14.29
N GLY A 15 38.74 10.29 15.38
CA GLY A 15 38.68 11.34 16.39
C GLY A 15 38.45 10.81 17.80
N ARG A 16 38.00 11.70 18.69
CA ARG A 16 37.82 11.39 20.12
C ARG A 16 36.55 10.56 20.35
N LEU A 17 36.70 9.38 20.92
CA LEU A 17 35.61 8.56 21.44
C LEU A 17 34.89 9.30 22.58
N ILE A 18 33.56 9.40 22.53
CA ILE A 18 32.75 10.02 23.58
C ILE A 18 31.97 8.94 24.34
N GLU A 19 31.28 8.05 23.63
CA GLU A 19 30.43 7.02 24.24
C GLU A 19 30.26 5.81 23.30
N ARG A 20 29.90 4.66 23.86
CA ARG A 20 29.56 3.44 23.15
C ARG A 20 28.19 2.93 23.59
N ARG A 21 27.43 2.36 22.66
CA ARG A 21 26.18 1.66 22.99
C ARG A 21 25.92 0.54 22.00
N MET A 22 25.27 -0.52 22.44
CA MET A 22 24.79 -1.60 21.58
C MET A 22 23.46 -1.17 20.93
N VAL A 23 23.36 -1.35 19.62
CA VAL A 23 22.12 -1.14 18.86
C VAL A 23 21.68 -2.48 18.28
N ARG A 24 20.43 -2.86 18.54
CA ARG A 24 19.84 -4.11 18.07
C ARG A 24 19.14 -3.87 16.74
N VAL A 25 19.48 -4.66 15.74
CA VAL A 25 18.83 -4.66 14.41
C VAL A 25 18.18 -6.02 14.18
N PHE A 26 16.91 -6.01 13.78
CA PHE A 26 16.16 -7.23 13.52
C PHE A 26 16.09 -7.49 12.02
N SER A 27 16.41 -8.72 11.62
CA SER A 27 16.31 -9.20 10.25
C SER A 27 15.40 -10.43 10.18
N PHE A 28 14.70 -10.61 9.08
CA PHE A 28 13.89 -11.79 8.82
C PHE A 28 14.36 -12.44 7.52
N ARG A 29 14.95 -13.64 7.66
CA ARG A 29 15.31 -14.47 6.51
C ARG A 29 14.41 -15.69 6.47
N THR A 30 14.92 -16.87 6.86
CA THR A 30 14.08 -18.07 7.06
C THR A 30 13.51 -18.10 8.48
N PHE A 31 14.13 -17.38 9.40
CA PHE A 31 13.75 -17.23 10.81
C PHE A 31 14.16 -15.82 11.28
N LEU A 32 13.56 -15.39 12.39
CA LEU A 32 13.91 -14.11 13.00
C LEU A 32 15.34 -14.19 13.54
N THR A 33 16.18 -13.23 13.14
CA THR A 33 17.52 -13.03 13.66
C THR A 33 17.64 -11.67 14.34
N GLU A 34 18.38 -11.59 15.42
CA GLU A 34 18.72 -10.36 16.10
C GLU A 34 20.25 -10.18 16.03
N GLU A 35 20.67 -9.06 15.45
CA GLU A 35 22.07 -8.69 15.33
C GLU A 35 22.32 -7.43 16.15
N CYS A 36 23.33 -7.45 17.03
CA CYS A 36 23.69 -6.34 17.90
C CYS A 36 24.98 -5.67 17.42
N PHE A 37 24.91 -4.39 17.16
CA PHE A 37 26.02 -3.59 16.67
C PHE A 37 26.49 -2.61 17.76
N GLU A 38 27.80 -2.59 18.04
CA GLU A 38 28.38 -1.63 18.95
C GLU A 38 28.57 -0.28 18.27
N MET A 39 27.67 0.67 18.56
CA MET A 39 27.80 2.04 18.08
C MET A 39 28.73 2.83 18.98
N VAL A 40 29.63 3.59 18.39
CA VAL A 40 30.53 4.51 19.08
C VAL A 40 30.16 5.95 18.84
N HIS A 41 30.18 6.76 19.89
CA HIS A 41 29.98 8.19 19.82
C HIS A 41 31.34 8.88 19.79
N TYR A 42 31.64 9.59 18.70
CA TYR A 42 32.96 10.17 18.48
C TYR A 42 32.85 11.61 17.93
N ALA A 43 33.92 12.39 18.12
CA ALA A 43 34.00 13.74 17.59
C ALA A 43 35.24 13.89 16.69
N GLU A 44 35.04 14.36 15.48
CA GLU A 44 36.07 14.81 14.58
C GLU A 44 36.40 16.29 14.84
N PRO A 45 37.67 16.73 14.66
CA PRO A 45 38.01 18.15 14.82
C PRO A 45 37.14 19.05 13.96
N GLY A 46 36.52 20.08 14.57
CA GLY A 46 35.68 21.06 13.88
C GLY A 46 34.28 20.56 13.46
N LYS A 47 33.86 19.33 13.77
CA LYS A 47 32.54 18.77 13.48
C LYS A 47 31.77 18.47 14.76
N LYS A 48 30.42 18.44 14.64
CA LYS A 48 29.57 18.00 15.75
C LYS A 48 29.78 16.50 16.01
N PRO A 49 29.73 16.07 17.28
CA PRO A 49 29.77 14.65 17.62
C PRO A 49 28.69 13.85 16.92
N LYS A 50 29.01 12.64 16.49
CA LYS A 50 28.08 11.72 15.82
C LYS A 50 28.28 10.28 16.26
N TRP A 51 27.27 9.46 16.06
CA TRP A 51 27.34 8.02 16.24
C TRP A 51 27.80 7.34 14.94
N GLY A 52 28.63 6.30 15.05
CA GLY A 52 29.06 5.48 13.92
C GLY A 52 29.34 4.05 14.35
N TYR A 53 29.25 3.14 13.39
CA TYR A 53 29.68 1.75 13.53
C TYR A 53 30.96 1.55 12.70
N PHE A 54 31.97 0.92 13.29
CA PHE A 54 33.27 0.66 12.66
C PHE A 54 33.55 -0.83 12.80
N PRO A 55 33.25 -1.65 11.78
CA PRO A 55 33.32 -3.09 11.88
C PRO A 55 34.75 -3.57 12.14
N SER A 56 34.91 -4.51 13.06
CA SER A 56 36.14 -5.30 13.23
C SER A 56 36.25 -6.37 12.14
N GLU A 57 37.42 -7.02 12.03
CA GLU A 57 37.66 -8.06 11.03
C GLU A 57 36.64 -9.21 11.14
N GLY A 58 36.12 -9.66 10.03
CA GLY A 58 35.11 -10.74 9.98
C GLY A 58 33.67 -10.33 10.27
N HIS A 59 33.42 -9.06 10.58
CA HIS A 59 32.07 -8.52 10.82
C HIS A 59 31.55 -7.70 9.62
N PRO A 60 30.21 -7.55 9.48
CA PRO A 60 29.63 -6.76 8.39
C PRO A 60 30.14 -5.31 8.39
N GLU A 61 30.41 -4.77 7.21
CA GLU A 61 30.90 -3.39 7.07
C GLU A 61 29.81 -2.33 7.34
N VAL A 62 28.55 -2.67 7.19
CA VAL A 62 27.42 -1.73 7.28
C VAL A 62 26.28 -2.33 8.11
N VAL A 63 25.74 -1.52 9.01
CA VAL A 63 24.46 -1.81 9.68
C VAL A 63 23.33 -1.60 8.68
N THR A 64 22.82 -2.67 8.10
CA THR A 64 21.74 -2.66 7.12
C THR A 64 20.37 -2.55 7.78
N SER A 65 20.12 -1.47 8.51
CA SER A 65 18.78 -1.16 8.96
C SER A 65 18.09 -0.14 8.03
N PHE A 66 16.80 -0.30 7.88
CA PHE A 66 15.99 0.69 7.19
C PHE A 66 16.02 2.02 7.96
N GLU A 67 16.15 3.15 7.26
CA GLU A 67 16.32 4.49 7.85
C GLU A 67 15.34 4.79 8.99
N GLY A 68 15.90 5.11 10.16
CA GLY A 68 15.14 5.41 11.37
C GLY A 68 14.37 4.23 11.97
N THR A 69 14.74 3.00 11.63
CA THR A 69 14.24 1.76 12.24
C THR A 69 15.39 0.92 12.77
N ARG A 70 15.07 -0.19 13.43
CA ARG A 70 16.00 -1.27 13.80
C ARG A 70 15.62 -2.56 13.07
N ALA A 71 15.10 -2.42 11.86
CA ALA A 71 14.64 -3.52 11.02
C ALA A 71 15.36 -3.47 9.68
N THR A 72 15.70 -4.61 9.11
CA THR A 72 16.17 -4.68 7.73
C THR A 72 15.03 -4.50 6.74
N PRO A 73 15.30 -4.13 5.48
CA PRO A 73 14.27 -4.06 4.45
C PRO A 73 13.50 -5.38 4.28
N GLU A 74 14.18 -6.52 4.38
CA GLU A 74 13.57 -7.87 4.27
C GLU A 74 12.60 -8.14 5.41
N PHE A 75 12.95 -7.71 6.64
CA PHE A 75 12.04 -7.81 7.77
C PHE A 75 10.78 -6.96 7.55
N LEU A 76 10.92 -5.70 7.09
CA LEU A 76 9.78 -4.84 6.79
C LEU A 76 8.92 -5.41 5.67
N GLN A 77 9.53 -5.99 4.63
CA GLN A 77 8.82 -6.68 3.57
C GLN A 77 8.02 -7.87 4.11
N ALA A 78 8.63 -8.70 4.95
CA ALA A 78 7.97 -9.87 5.54
C ALA A 78 6.75 -9.48 6.37
N ILE A 79 6.88 -8.52 7.28
CA ILE A 79 5.76 -8.07 8.11
C ILE A 79 4.68 -7.34 7.31
N ALA A 80 5.04 -6.59 6.26
CA ALA A 80 4.08 -5.98 5.35
C ALA A 80 3.28 -7.04 4.59
N TYR A 81 3.93 -8.10 4.13
CA TYR A 81 3.29 -9.23 3.46
C TYR A 81 2.30 -9.95 4.39
N GLU A 82 2.68 -10.23 5.64
CA GLU A 82 1.78 -10.84 6.62
C GLU A 82 0.52 -9.99 6.85
N VAL A 83 0.69 -8.66 7.02
CA VAL A 83 -0.42 -7.76 7.30
C VAL A 83 -1.31 -7.52 6.07
N TYR A 84 -0.72 -7.16 4.93
CA TYR A 84 -1.48 -6.64 3.79
C TYR A 84 -1.86 -7.70 2.76
N VAL A 85 -1.13 -8.80 2.69
CA VAL A 85 -1.43 -9.90 1.75
C VAL A 85 -2.14 -11.04 2.45
N LYS A 86 -1.65 -11.46 3.62
CA LYS A 86 -2.25 -12.56 4.39
C LYS A 86 -3.36 -12.11 5.37
N ASN A 87 -3.62 -10.81 5.50
CA ASN A 87 -4.61 -10.22 6.41
C ASN A 87 -4.38 -10.58 7.89
N VAL A 88 -3.14 -10.80 8.32
CA VAL A 88 -2.79 -11.02 9.71
C VAL A 88 -2.98 -9.72 10.49
N THR A 89 -3.72 -9.76 11.58
CA THR A 89 -3.91 -8.56 12.42
C THR A 89 -2.60 -8.15 13.10
N PHE A 90 -2.42 -6.85 13.34
CA PHE A 90 -1.24 -6.36 14.06
C PHE A 90 -1.08 -6.98 15.45
N GLY A 91 -2.19 -7.32 16.11
CA GLY A 91 -2.17 -8.00 17.39
C GLY A 91 -1.54 -9.37 17.30
N LEU A 92 -1.98 -10.16 16.33
CA LEU A 92 -1.48 -11.53 16.11
C LEU A 92 -0.03 -11.52 15.60
N LEU A 93 0.29 -10.60 14.67
CA LEU A 93 1.67 -10.43 14.20
C LEU A 93 2.62 -10.09 15.36
N HIS A 94 2.24 -9.14 16.21
CA HIS A 94 3.06 -8.78 17.37
C HIS A 94 3.23 -9.94 18.35
N GLN A 95 2.17 -10.71 18.62
CA GLN A 95 2.24 -11.87 19.48
C GLN A 95 3.21 -12.92 18.91
N TRP A 96 3.07 -13.24 17.63
CA TRP A 96 3.95 -14.18 16.94
C TRP A 96 5.44 -13.74 17.01
N LEU A 97 5.74 -12.46 16.77
CA LEU A 97 7.11 -11.92 16.89
C LEU A 97 7.61 -11.99 18.34
N THR A 98 6.73 -11.74 19.32
CA THR A 98 7.07 -11.86 20.76
C THR A 98 7.39 -13.30 21.15
N ASP A 99 6.60 -14.26 20.65
CA ASP A 99 6.82 -15.69 20.89
C ASP A 99 8.15 -16.18 20.29
N MET A 100 8.64 -15.50 19.23
CA MET A 100 9.98 -15.72 18.67
C MET A 100 11.10 -14.98 19.42
N GLY A 101 10.78 -14.26 20.51
CA GLY A 101 11.75 -13.56 21.35
C GLY A 101 11.97 -12.08 21.04
N MET A 102 11.20 -11.49 20.10
CA MET A 102 11.34 -10.08 19.75
C MET A 102 10.69 -9.17 20.80
N THR A 103 11.45 -8.28 21.41
CA THR A 103 10.98 -7.35 22.45
C THR A 103 10.76 -5.94 21.91
N ILE A 104 9.69 -5.73 21.14
CA ILE A 104 9.28 -4.40 20.66
C ILE A 104 7.78 -4.16 20.92
N SER A 105 7.39 -2.89 21.00
CA SER A 105 5.98 -2.54 21.14
C SER A 105 5.23 -2.63 19.81
N LYS A 106 3.90 -2.86 19.88
CA LYS A 106 3.02 -2.77 18.69
C LYS A 106 3.15 -1.43 17.97
N ASN A 107 3.29 -0.33 18.72
CA ASN A 107 3.43 1.00 18.16
C ASN A 107 4.75 1.14 17.40
N THR A 108 5.84 0.55 17.88
CA THR A 108 7.12 0.54 17.18
C THR A 108 6.99 -0.19 15.85
N LEU A 109 6.40 -1.38 15.84
CA LEU A 109 6.16 -2.18 14.64
C LEU A 109 5.30 -1.41 13.61
N HIS A 110 4.20 -0.80 14.06
CA HIS A 110 3.34 0.02 13.22
C HIS A 110 4.08 1.25 12.64
N ASN A 111 4.90 1.93 13.45
CA ASN A 111 5.69 3.08 12.99
C ASN A 111 6.75 2.68 11.96
N TRP A 112 7.34 1.49 12.08
CA TRP A 112 8.27 0.97 11.08
C TRP A 112 7.60 0.73 9.73
N LEU A 113 6.41 0.12 9.71
CA LEU A 113 5.63 -0.02 8.48
C LEU A 113 5.22 1.33 7.87
N LYS A 114 4.87 2.32 8.70
CA LYS A 114 4.59 3.68 8.21
C LYS A 114 5.79 4.34 7.52
N LYS A 115 7.01 4.10 8.02
CA LYS A 115 8.24 4.59 7.38
C LYS A 115 8.47 3.92 6.03
N GLY A 116 8.20 2.62 5.93
CA GLY A 116 8.24 1.88 4.66
C GLY A 116 7.27 2.41 3.62
N LYS A 117 6.12 2.97 4.04
CA LYS A 117 5.10 3.55 3.14
C LYS A 117 5.68 4.56 2.15
N LYS A 118 6.61 5.42 2.55
CA LYS A 118 7.22 6.44 1.68
C LYS A 118 7.77 5.84 0.38
N TYR A 119 8.46 4.72 0.47
CA TYR A 119 9.03 4.03 -0.69
C TYR A 119 7.97 3.31 -1.51
N LEU A 120 6.93 2.79 -0.85
CA LEU A 120 5.78 2.22 -1.53
C LEU A 120 4.98 3.28 -2.29
N ASP A 121 4.87 4.51 -1.77
CA ASP A 121 4.21 5.61 -2.46
C ASP A 121 4.90 5.96 -3.79
N GLU A 122 6.23 5.94 -3.84
CA GLU A 122 6.98 6.14 -5.10
C GLU A 122 6.68 5.01 -6.11
N LEU A 123 6.63 3.76 -5.65
CA LEU A 123 6.26 2.61 -6.48
C LEU A 123 4.81 2.74 -6.99
N VAL A 124 3.88 3.16 -6.14
CA VAL A 124 2.48 3.39 -6.51
C VAL A 124 2.37 4.46 -7.60
N CYS A 125 3.17 5.53 -7.53
CA CYS A 125 3.21 6.56 -8.59
C CYS A 125 3.63 5.96 -9.94
N VAL A 126 4.65 5.10 -9.97
CA VAL A 126 5.08 4.40 -11.19
C VAL A 126 4.00 3.45 -11.69
N LEU A 127 3.41 2.64 -10.83
CA LEU A 127 2.31 1.73 -11.20
C LEU A 127 1.09 2.50 -11.71
N LYS A 128 0.79 3.66 -11.13
CA LYS A 128 -0.29 4.53 -11.58
C LYS A 128 -0.02 5.06 -12.99
N SER A 129 1.20 5.50 -13.29
CA SER A 129 1.56 5.97 -14.64
C SER A 129 1.44 4.85 -15.69
N ILE A 130 1.80 3.61 -15.33
CA ILE A 130 1.62 2.43 -16.19
C ILE A 130 0.13 2.11 -16.40
N ALA A 131 -0.67 2.17 -15.34
CA ALA A 131 -2.10 1.86 -15.41
C ALA A 131 -2.88 2.90 -16.23
N LEU A 132 -2.46 4.18 -16.18
CA LEU A 132 -3.07 5.33 -16.84
C LEU A 132 -2.34 5.74 -18.13
N GLU A 133 -1.52 4.86 -18.70
CA GLU A 133 -0.83 5.11 -19.96
C GLU A 133 -1.83 5.53 -21.05
N LYS A 134 -1.38 6.38 -21.98
CA LYS A 134 -2.19 6.86 -23.10
C LYS A 134 -2.90 5.73 -23.83
N ASP A 135 -4.14 5.96 -24.24
CA ASP A 135 -5.03 5.02 -24.91
C ASP A 135 -5.36 3.73 -24.14
N SER A 136 -5.11 3.72 -22.83
CA SER A 136 -5.47 2.60 -21.98
C SER A 136 -6.97 2.41 -21.84
N ILE A 137 -7.36 1.14 -21.69
CA ILE A 137 -8.73 0.71 -21.35
C ILE A 137 -8.70 0.25 -19.89
N VAL A 138 -9.45 0.91 -19.03
CA VAL A 138 -9.44 0.65 -17.59
C VAL A 138 -10.83 0.36 -17.04
N ASN A 139 -10.88 -0.41 -15.97
CA ASN A 139 -12.10 -0.62 -15.20
C ASN A 139 -11.96 0.13 -13.88
N CYS A 140 -13.02 0.81 -13.45
CA CYS A 140 -13.06 1.50 -12.18
C CYS A 140 -14.32 1.11 -11.40
N ASP A 141 -14.16 0.89 -10.10
CA ASP A 141 -15.26 0.49 -9.21
C ASP A 141 -14.96 0.97 -7.80
N GLU A 142 -15.97 1.12 -6.95
CA GLU A 142 -15.84 1.50 -5.56
C GLU A 142 -16.52 0.49 -4.65
N THR A 143 -15.86 0.21 -3.54
CA THR A 143 -16.48 -0.51 -2.43
C THR A 143 -16.51 0.35 -1.20
N TRP A 144 -17.52 0.15 -0.35
CA TRP A 144 -17.61 0.87 0.90
C TRP A 144 -17.14 0.00 2.09
N CYS A 145 -16.57 0.66 3.08
CA CYS A 145 -16.22 0.05 4.36
C CYS A 145 -16.65 0.95 5.52
N LYS A 146 -16.86 0.36 6.68
CA LYS A 146 -17.09 1.11 7.92
C LYS A 146 -15.75 1.43 8.55
N VAL A 147 -15.42 2.71 8.64
CA VAL A 147 -14.23 3.18 9.34
C VAL A 147 -14.66 3.76 10.68
N ARG A 148 -14.07 3.27 11.76
CA ARG A 148 -14.29 3.81 13.10
C ARG A 148 -13.55 5.14 13.22
N LYS A 149 -14.31 6.21 13.46
CA LYS A 149 -13.77 7.54 13.69
C LYS A 149 -14.27 8.03 15.07
N TYR A 150 -13.35 8.07 16.03
CA TYR A 150 -13.66 8.40 17.43
C TYR A 150 -14.71 7.44 18.04
N ASP A 151 -15.92 7.93 18.29
CA ASP A 151 -17.04 7.25 18.94
C ASP A 151 -18.09 6.67 17.97
N HIS A 152 -17.95 6.94 16.68
CA HIS A 152 -18.90 6.48 15.66
C HIS A 152 -18.23 5.83 14.44
N TYR A 153 -19.04 5.14 13.66
CA TYR A 153 -18.62 4.59 12.38
C TYR A 153 -19.02 5.50 11.23
N LYS A 154 -18.05 5.83 10.39
CA LYS A 154 -18.30 6.52 9.12
C LYS A 154 -18.25 5.52 7.97
N LYS A 155 -19.23 5.61 7.06
CA LYS A 155 -19.17 4.92 5.78
C LYS A 155 -18.15 5.61 4.89
N CYS A 156 -17.10 4.88 4.52
CA CYS A 156 -16.03 5.36 3.66
C CYS A 156 -15.93 4.49 2.41
N TYR A 157 -15.39 5.05 1.34
CA TYR A 157 -15.25 4.35 0.06
C TYR A 157 -13.77 4.19 -0.30
N ILE A 158 -13.47 3.06 -0.89
CA ILE A 158 -12.17 2.74 -1.50
C ILE A 158 -12.45 2.50 -2.97
N GLY A 159 -11.80 3.26 -3.84
CA GLY A 159 -11.84 3.04 -5.28
C GLY A 159 -10.76 2.07 -5.71
N VAL A 160 -11.01 1.34 -6.77
CA VAL A 160 -10.04 0.51 -7.46
C VAL A 160 -10.07 0.80 -8.96
N LEU A 161 -8.89 1.00 -9.54
CA LEU A 161 -8.71 1.09 -10.99
C LEU A 161 -7.89 -0.11 -11.46
N VAL A 162 -8.38 -0.81 -12.48
CA VAL A 162 -7.74 -1.99 -13.04
C VAL A 162 -7.44 -1.78 -14.52
N ASN A 163 -6.17 -1.91 -14.90
CA ASN A 163 -5.73 -2.04 -16.29
C ASN A 163 -5.37 -3.51 -16.55
N LYS A 164 -6.26 -4.24 -17.23
CA LYS A 164 -6.07 -5.67 -17.51
C LYS A 164 -4.90 -5.92 -18.45
N ALA A 165 -4.69 -5.08 -19.45
CA ALA A 165 -3.61 -5.23 -20.42
C ALA A 165 -2.24 -5.09 -19.74
N ARG A 166 -2.12 -4.19 -18.76
CA ARG A 166 -0.91 -3.98 -17.97
C ARG A 166 -0.85 -4.84 -16.70
N LYS A 167 -1.85 -5.70 -16.44
CA LYS A 167 -1.98 -6.54 -15.24
C LYS A 167 -1.78 -5.74 -13.95
N THR A 168 -2.31 -4.51 -13.91
CA THR A 168 -2.11 -3.57 -12.81
C THR A 168 -3.45 -3.22 -12.18
N ALA A 169 -3.52 -3.27 -10.85
CA ALA A 169 -4.64 -2.79 -10.06
C ALA A 169 -4.15 -1.80 -9.02
N ILE A 170 -4.82 -0.64 -8.92
CA ILE A 170 -4.46 0.42 -7.99
C ILE A 170 -5.66 0.78 -7.16
N PHE A 171 -5.50 0.71 -5.85
CA PHE A 171 -6.49 1.17 -4.89
C PHE A 171 -6.23 2.63 -4.55
N PHE A 172 -7.31 3.41 -4.44
CA PHE A 172 -7.22 4.81 -4.03
C PHE A 172 -8.28 5.13 -2.98
N TYR A 173 -7.92 6.05 -2.07
CA TYR A 173 -8.77 6.44 -0.96
C TYR A 173 -8.53 7.91 -0.63
N GLU A 174 -9.60 8.70 -0.63
CA GLU A 174 -9.54 10.12 -0.26
C GLU A 174 -10.61 10.44 0.77
N ASN A 175 -10.22 10.42 2.04
CA ASN A 175 -11.09 10.72 3.19
C ASN A 175 -12.42 9.99 3.23
N GLY A 176 -12.52 8.86 2.54
CA GLY A 176 -13.71 8.05 2.40
C GLY A 176 -14.77 8.61 1.45
N SER A 177 -14.44 9.60 0.65
CA SER A 177 -15.31 10.10 -0.42
C SER A 177 -15.31 9.17 -1.62
N CYS A 178 -16.42 9.09 -2.34
CA CYS A 178 -16.56 8.51 -3.69
C CYS A 178 -17.05 9.57 -4.69
N GLY A 179 -16.80 10.84 -4.38
CA GLY A 179 -17.22 11.95 -5.21
C GLY A 179 -16.47 12.03 -6.53
N ARG A 180 -17.04 12.76 -7.47
CA ARG A 180 -16.43 13.05 -8.78
C ARG A 180 -15.01 13.62 -8.66
N ASP A 181 -14.79 14.50 -7.67
CA ASP A 181 -13.50 15.18 -7.47
C ASP A 181 -12.40 14.17 -7.17
N VAL A 182 -12.69 13.17 -6.33
CA VAL A 182 -11.74 12.08 -6.01
C VAL A 182 -11.30 11.33 -7.26
N LEU A 183 -12.25 10.99 -8.12
CA LEU A 183 -11.95 10.30 -9.39
C LEU A 183 -11.19 11.22 -10.35
N THR A 184 -11.58 12.48 -10.46
CA THR A 184 -10.93 13.46 -11.34
C THR A 184 -9.47 13.69 -10.91
N ASP A 185 -9.22 13.85 -9.62
CA ASP A 185 -7.88 14.05 -9.06
C ASP A 185 -7.03 12.78 -9.20
N PHE A 186 -7.65 11.62 -9.02
CA PHE A 186 -6.96 10.35 -9.22
C PHE A 186 -6.56 10.14 -10.69
N LEU A 187 -7.45 10.39 -11.64
CA LEU A 187 -7.16 10.25 -13.07
C LEU A 187 -6.16 11.30 -13.56
N GLY A 188 -6.17 12.50 -12.99
CA GLY A 188 -5.27 13.58 -13.38
C GLY A 188 -5.44 13.95 -14.85
N ASP A 189 -4.35 14.02 -15.59
CA ASP A 189 -4.31 14.36 -17.02
C ASP A 189 -4.25 13.14 -17.95
N ALA A 190 -4.72 11.97 -17.49
CA ALA A 190 -4.66 10.74 -18.26
C ALA A 190 -5.53 10.83 -19.54
N GLU A 191 -4.95 10.46 -20.67
CA GLU A 191 -5.62 10.35 -21.97
C GLU A 191 -6.06 8.89 -22.22
N LEU A 192 -7.19 8.51 -21.66
CA LEU A 192 -7.68 7.13 -21.71
C LEU A 192 -8.58 6.89 -22.92
N LYS A 193 -8.47 5.71 -23.53
CA LYS A 193 -9.39 5.28 -24.58
C LYS A 193 -10.80 5.01 -24.03
N SER A 194 -10.88 4.27 -22.93
CA SER A 194 -12.17 4.06 -22.27
C SER A 194 -12.05 3.75 -20.78
N ILE A 195 -13.10 4.09 -20.04
CA ILE A 195 -13.31 3.70 -18.64
C ILE A 195 -14.61 2.91 -18.53
N MET A 196 -14.54 1.72 -17.92
CA MET A 196 -15.74 0.94 -17.57
C MET A 196 -16.04 1.12 -16.08
N SER A 197 -17.30 1.45 -15.73
CA SER A 197 -17.74 1.57 -14.33
C SER A 197 -19.16 0.99 -14.12
N ASP A 198 -19.68 1.07 -12.90
CA ASP A 198 -21.04 0.63 -12.56
C ASP A 198 -22.15 1.59 -13.04
N GLY A 199 -21.79 2.70 -13.67
CA GLY A 199 -22.69 3.75 -14.11
C GLY A 199 -23.14 4.70 -12.98
N TYR A 200 -22.40 4.77 -11.87
CA TYR A 200 -22.63 5.73 -10.81
C TYR A 200 -22.47 7.18 -11.29
N ASN A 201 -23.24 8.11 -10.73
CA ASN A 201 -23.27 9.51 -11.17
C ASN A 201 -21.89 10.22 -11.14
N ALA A 202 -20.96 9.75 -10.32
CA ALA A 202 -19.60 10.30 -10.30
C ALA A 202 -18.87 10.17 -11.65
N TYR A 203 -19.25 9.22 -12.50
CA TYR A 203 -18.62 8.97 -13.81
C TYR A 203 -19.29 9.70 -14.99
N VAL A 204 -20.40 10.41 -14.79
CA VAL A 204 -21.19 11.04 -15.87
C VAL A 204 -20.45 12.17 -16.63
N PHE A 205 -19.32 12.62 -16.12
CA PHE A 205 -18.46 13.61 -16.79
C PHE A 205 -17.57 13.01 -17.89
N ILE A 206 -17.36 11.70 -17.88
CA ILE A 206 -16.52 10.99 -18.86
C ILE A 206 -17.31 10.89 -20.19
N GLY A 207 -16.67 11.24 -21.30
CA GLY A 207 -17.31 11.30 -22.61
C GLY A 207 -18.32 12.43 -22.77
N ASN A 208 -18.31 13.43 -21.90
CA ASN A 208 -19.25 14.54 -21.92
C ASN A 208 -18.52 15.90 -21.90
N GLU A 209 -18.42 16.53 -23.08
CA GLU A 209 -17.71 17.80 -23.26
C GLU A 209 -18.27 18.93 -22.38
N LEU A 210 -19.59 18.99 -22.17
CA LEU A 210 -20.24 19.99 -21.32
C LEU A 210 -19.88 19.86 -19.84
N LYS A 211 -19.48 18.66 -19.42
CA LYS A 211 -19.12 18.37 -18.03
C LYS A 211 -17.63 18.32 -17.79
N SER A 212 -16.84 17.94 -18.79
CA SER A 212 -15.37 17.92 -18.71
C SER A 212 -14.77 17.91 -20.11
N ALA A 213 -14.09 19.00 -20.47
CA ALA A 213 -13.32 19.07 -21.71
C ALA A 213 -12.14 18.08 -21.72
N ARG A 214 -11.59 17.76 -20.53
CA ARG A 214 -10.45 16.83 -20.36
C ARG A 214 -10.76 15.40 -20.79
N PHE A 215 -11.97 14.90 -20.45
CA PHE A 215 -12.38 13.51 -20.69
C PHE A 215 -13.43 13.38 -21.79
N LYS A 216 -13.60 14.38 -22.65
CA LYS A 216 -14.61 14.38 -23.71
C LYS A 216 -14.45 13.25 -24.72
N ASP A 217 -13.21 12.88 -25.02
CA ASP A 217 -12.86 11.86 -26.01
C ASP A 217 -12.72 10.45 -25.40
N THR A 218 -12.81 10.34 -24.06
CA THR A 218 -12.78 9.06 -23.35
C THR A 218 -14.15 8.38 -23.39
N VAL A 219 -14.21 7.15 -23.86
CA VAL A 219 -15.49 6.39 -23.92
C VAL A 219 -15.84 5.88 -22.54
N HIS A 220 -17.03 6.26 -22.02
CA HIS A 220 -17.56 5.66 -20.80
C HIS A 220 -18.37 4.41 -21.13
N GLN A 221 -18.00 3.28 -20.54
CA GLN A 221 -18.67 2.00 -20.67
C GLN A 221 -19.34 1.60 -19.35
N VAL A 222 -20.60 1.19 -19.40
CA VAL A 222 -21.29 0.67 -18.22
C VAL A 222 -21.02 -0.82 -18.07
N CYS A 223 -20.65 -1.24 -16.87
CA CYS A 223 -20.37 -2.63 -16.55
C CYS A 223 -21.62 -3.49 -16.65
N MET A 224 -21.63 -4.44 -17.57
CA MET A 224 -22.79 -5.32 -17.81
C MET A 224 -23.09 -6.23 -16.62
N SER A 225 -22.09 -6.59 -15.79
CA SER A 225 -22.33 -7.35 -14.55
C SER A 225 -23.17 -6.54 -13.55
N HIS A 226 -22.90 -5.24 -13.41
CA HIS A 226 -23.70 -4.34 -12.57
C HIS A 226 -25.11 -4.15 -13.15
N ALA A 227 -25.23 -3.98 -14.47
CA ALA A 227 -26.52 -3.92 -15.13
C ALA A 227 -27.35 -5.18 -14.88
N LYS A 228 -26.76 -6.37 -15.10
CA LYS A 228 -27.40 -7.65 -14.79
C LYS A 228 -27.90 -7.72 -13.35
N ASN A 229 -27.07 -7.35 -12.37
CA ASN A 229 -27.47 -7.38 -10.97
C ASN A 229 -28.64 -6.43 -10.66
N LYS A 230 -28.73 -5.28 -11.34
CA LYS A 230 -29.88 -4.36 -11.20
C LYS A 230 -31.15 -4.98 -11.75
N PHE A 231 -31.11 -5.63 -12.90
CA PHE A 231 -32.28 -6.33 -13.48
C PHE A 231 -32.69 -7.54 -12.62
N VAL A 232 -31.76 -8.34 -12.13
CA VAL A 232 -32.09 -9.45 -11.21
C VAL A 232 -32.77 -8.94 -9.94
N LYS A 233 -32.30 -7.82 -9.37
CA LYS A 233 -32.97 -7.20 -8.22
C LYS A 233 -34.38 -6.73 -8.54
N ALA A 234 -34.57 -6.07 -9.66
CA ALA A 234 -35.88 -5.58 -10.10
C ALA A 234 -36.88 -6.75 -10.33
N SER A 235 -36.43 -7.84 -10.96
CA SER A 235 -37.22 -9.07 -11.12
C SER A 235 -37.63 -9.68 -9.79
N ASN A 236 -36.68 -9.83 -8.84
CA ASN A 236 -36.93 -10.44 -7.52
C ASN A 236 -37.82 -9.59 -6.59
N GLN A 237 -37.80 -8.26 -6.73
CA GLN A 237 -38.53 -7.34 -5.86
C GLN A 237 -39.91 -6.95 -6.40
N GLY A 238 -40.06 -6.88 -7.71
CA GLY A 238 -41.29 -6.38 -8.33
C GLY A 238 -41.99 -7.35 -9.30
N GLY A 239 -41.38 -8.50 -9.61
CA GLY A 239 -41.91 -9.43 -10.60
C GLY A 239 -42.05 -8.80 -12.00
N GLU A 240 -41.19 -7.82 -12.32
CA GLU A 240 -41.28 -7.08 -13.59
C GLU A 240 -40.84 -7.97 -14.77
N PRO A 241 -41.75 -8.36 -15.70
CA PRO A 241 -41.41 -9.31 -16.76
C PRO A 241 -40.31 -8.84 -17.70
N THR A 242 -40.21 -7.52 -17.90
CA THR A 242 -39.15 -6.90 -18.72
C THR A 242 -37.78 -7.11 -18.06
N ALA A 243 -37.68 -6.97 -16.74
CA ALA A 243 -36.46 -7.18 -16.00
C ALA A 243 -36.01 -8.65 -16.02
N GLU A 244 -36.96 -9.58 -15.94
CA GLU A 244 -36.72 -11.02 -16.05
C GLU A 244 -36.13 -11.38 -17.42
N ARG A 245 -36.76 -10.93 -18.50
CA ARG A 245 -36.30 -11.15 -19.87
C ARG A 245 -34.90 -10.58 -20.10
N PHE A 246 -34.60 -9.37 -19.63
CA PHE A 246 -33.26 -8.79 -19.71
C PHE A 246 -32.22 -9.62 -18.92
N SER A 247 -32.61 -10.14 -17.78
CA SER A 247 -31.74 -11.00 -16.98
C SER A 247 -31.37 -12.29 -17.71
N GLU A 248 -32.29 -12.88 -18.43
CA GLU A 248 -32.09 -14.08 -19.26
C GLU A 248 -31.13 -13.79 -20.42
N ILE A 249 -31.37 -12.74 -21.18
CA ILE A 249 -30.50 -12.31 -22.30
C ILE A 249 -29.06 -12.08 -21.79
N LEU A 250 -28.90 -11.41 -20.64
CA LEU A 250 -27.59 -11.15 -20.09
C LEU A 250 -26.92 -12.43 -19.55
N LYS A 251 -27.67 -13.41 -19.03
CA LYS A 251 -27.11 -14.73 -18.67
C LYS A 251 -26.51 -15.42 -19.89
N GLU A 252 -27.22 -15.46 -21.01
CA GLU A 252 -26.72 -16.06 -22.26
C GLU A 252 -25.45 -15.36 -22.75
N PHE A 253 -25.40 -14.04 -22.66
CA PHE A 253 -24.23 -13.25 -23.04
C PHE A 253 -22.99 -13.58 -22.22
N PHE A 254 -23.14 -13.86 -20.91
CA PHE A 254 -22.03 -14.20 -20.04
C PHE A 254 -21.63 -15.69 -20.09
N MET A 255 -22.40 -16.56 -20.72
CA MET A 255 -22.07 -17.98 -20.88
C MET A 255 -21.30 -18.28 -22.17
N ARG A 256 -21.16 -17.31 -23.06
CA ARG A 256 -20.33 -17.39 -24.28
C ARG A 256 -18.94 -16.84 -24.04
#